data_047ee47abbc4a72b5a8b763b766ee9b4
#
_entry.id   047ee47abbc4a72b5a8b763b766ee9b4
#
_cell.length_a   1.000
_cell.length_b   1.000
_cell.length_c   1.000
_cell.angle_alpha   90.00
_cell.angle_beta   90.00
_cell.angle_gamma   90.00
#
_symmetry.space_group_name_H-M   'P 1'
#
loop_
_entity.id
_entity.type
_entity.pdbx_description
1 polymer ?
#
loop_
_entity_poly.entity_id
_entity_poly.type
_entity_poly.pdbx_seq_one_letter_code
_entity_poly.pdbx_strand_id
1 'polypeptide(L)'
;MDVTVARSPMRMLGYAALAVPAILLAVDMMVAHRWFPDPDATTQVVGSTLDDAGNVVDVTTSQLTVDGRAQHRRDLAVGMTLLLGGVAAMVWSLKELVHPTVILRADGDGLSLRLDGPGHPPRLFPWDDVVEVRSGVRDDDGAELPVLSLRLADPDLVPPDPAGGEADPPWLHLFADEWDTPAHQVAPLLDQLTRRVRPDGGDE
;
A
#
# COMPACT_ATOMS: atom_id res chain seq x y z
N MET A 1 20.73 -3.61 -23.37
CA MET A 1 19.98 -2.50 -22.75
C MET A 1 19.02 -3.14 -21.80
N ASP A 2 19.07 -2.83 -20.53
CA ASP A 2 18.16 -3.39 -19.53
C ASP A 2 17.18 -2.29 -19.10
N VAL A 3 15.91 -2.65 -18.99
CA VAL A 3 14.86 -1.78 -18.50
C VAL A 3 14.39 -2.37 -17.18
N THR A 4 14.38 -1.54 -16.13
CA THR A 4 13.89 -1.96 -14.81
C THR A 4 12.88 -0.91 -14.33
N VAL A 5 11.71 -1.37 -13.92
CA VAL A 5 10.63 -0.55 -13.35
C VAL A 5 10.33 -1.05 -11.95
N ALA A 6 10.34 -0.13 -10.99
CA ALA A 6 10.08 -0.42 -9.59
C ALA A 6 8.88 0.39 -9.07
N ARG A 7 8.47 0.12 -7.84
CA ARG A 7 7.45 0.96 -7.18
C ARG A 7 7.94 2.37 -6.95
N SER A 8 7.03 3.34 -7.11
CA SER A 8 7.32 4.76 -6.96
C SER A 8 7.65 5.13 -5.51
N PRO A 9 8.86 5.64 -5.22
CA PRO A 9 9.23 6.07 -3.88
C PRO A 9 8.38 7.26 -3.39
N MET A 10 7.92 8.12 -4.31
CA MET A 10 7.07 9.26 -3.96
C MET A 10 5.71 8.82 -3.40
N ARG A 11 5.08 7.77 -3.98
CA ARG A 11 3.84 7.21 -3.44
C ARG A 11 4.06 6.51 -2.11
N MET A 12 5.17 5.81 -1.95
CA MET A 12 5.51 5.19 -0.66
C MET A 12 5.72 6.24 0.43
N LEU A 13 6.33 7.37 0.11
CA LEU A 13 6.43 8.51 1.03
C LEU A 13 5.03 9.06 1.38
N GLY A 14 4.11 9.13 0.42
CA GLY A 14 2.72 9.53 0.65
C GLY A 14 2.00 8.60 1.63
N TYR A 15 2.12 7.29 1.47
CA TYR A 15 1.54 6.32 2.42
C TYR A 15 2.16 6.40 3.81
N ALA A 16 3.48 6.60 3.91
CA ALA A 16 4.14 6.85 5.19
C ALA A 16 3.63 8.13 5.86
N ALA A 17 3.45 9.20 5.10
CA ALA A 17 2.92 10.47 5.61
C ALA A 17 1.48 10.33 6.12
N LEU A 18 0.63 9.51 5.48
CA LEU A 18 -0.73 9.23 5.94
C LEU A 18 -0.76 8.33 7.19
N ALA A 19 0.23 7.48 7.39
CA ALA A 19 0.31 6.63 8.57
C ALA A 19 0.56 7.43 9.87
N VAL A 20 1.28 8.56 9.78
CA VAL A 20 1.60 9.40 10.95
C VAL A 20 0.34 9.92 11.66
N PRO A 21 -0.60 10.64 10.99
CA PRO A 21 -1.82 11.09 11.65
C PRO A 21 -2.67 9.93 12.20
N ALA A 22 -2.71 8.78 11.54
CA ALA A 22 -3.43 7.61 12.05
C ALA A 22 -2.84 7.13 13.40
N ILE A 23 -1.51 7.06 13.51
CA ILE A 23 -0.82 6.71 14.75
C ILE A 23 -1.07 7.76 15.84
N LEU A 24 -0.99 9.06 15.51
CA LEU A 24 -1.23 10.14 16.46
C LEU A 24 -2.68 10.12 16.99
N LEU A 25 -3.67 9.92 16.12
CA LEU A 25 -5.06 9.76 16.51
C LEU A 25 -5.27 8.55 17.41
N ALA A 26 -4.62 7.42 17.10
CA ALA A 26 -4.67 6.22 17.92
C ALA A 26 -4.14 6.47 19.35
N VAL A 27 -3.00 7.14 19.47
CA VAL A 27 -2.41 7.48 20.77
C VAL A 27 -3.32 8.46 21.53
N ASP A 28 -3.89 9.44 20.84
CA ASP A 28 -4.81 10.39 21.46
C ASP A 28 -6.06 9.71 22.01
N MET A 29 -6.69 8.83 21.24
CA MET A 29 -7.87 8.07 21.67
C MET A 29 -7.60 7.15 22.87
N MET A 30 -6.38 6.59 22.96
CA MET A 30 -6.06 5.61 24.02
C MET A 30 -5.52 6.25 25.30
N VAL A 31 -4.83 7.38 25.18
CA VAL A 31 -4.00 7.90 26.30
C VAL A 31 -4.16 9.40 26.52
N ALA A 32 -4.02 10.20 25.47
CA ALA A 32 -3.84 11.65 25.62
C ALA A 32 -5.16 12.44 25.75
N HIS A 33 -6.22 11.97 25.11
CA HIS A 33 -7.57 12.55 25.10
C HIS A 33 -7.60 14.08 24.85
N ARG A 34 -6.72 14.58 23.95
CA ARG A 34 -6.65 16.01 23.62
C ARG A 34 -7.70 16.41 22.58
N TRP A 35 -8.02 15.52 21.67
CA TRP A 35 -8.98 15.72 20.57
C TRP A 35 -10.25 14.90 20.77
N PHE A 36 -10.18 13.84 21.57
CA PHE A 36 -11.32 13.03 21.96
C PHE A 36 -11.69 13.29 23.42
N PRO A 37 -12.99 13.30 23.77
CA PRO A 37 -13.42 13.53 25.14
C PRO A 37 -12.93 12.42 26.06
N ASP A 38 -12.54 12.81 27.27
CA ASP A 38 -12.24 11.87 28.33
C ASP A 38 -13.44 10.97 28.64
N PRO A 39 -13.24 9.69 28.96
CA PRO A 39 -14.32 8.84 29.39
C PRO A 39 -14.96 9.33 30.69
N ASP A 40 -16.29 9.30 30.75
CA ASP A 40 -17.04 9.76 31.90
C ASP A 40 -16.61 9.07 33.20
N ALA A 41 -16.29 9.86 34.23
CA ALA A 41 -15.87 9.39 35.53
C ALA A 41 -16.66 10.12 36.66
N THR A 42 -16.90 9.39 37.76
CA THR A 42 -17.44 9.95 38.99
C THR A 42 -16.39 9.95 40.08
N THR A 43 -16.38 11.03 40.87
CA THR A 43 -15.51 11.14 42.03
C THR A 43 -16.20 10.53 43.24
N GLN A 44 -15.54 9.58 43.90
CA GLN A 44 -16.03 8.99 45.14
C GLN A 44 -15.07 9.31 46.28
N VAL A 45 -15.62 9.67 47.44
CA VAL A 45 -14.86 9.82 48.67
C VAL A 45 -14.58 8.42 49.22
N VAL A 46 -13.30 8.03 49.28
CA VAL A 46 -12.88 6.71 49.79
C VAL A 46 -12.34 6.75 51.20
N GLY A 47 -12.17 7.95 51.75
CA GLY A 47 -11.68 8.13 53.10
C GLY A 47 -11.43 9.62 53.38
N SER A 48 -10.93 9.90 54.57
CA SER A 48 -10.48 11.23 54.96
C SER A 48 -9.12 11.16 55.61
N THR A 49 -8.30 12.17 55.41
CA THR A 49 -7.00 12.33 56.05
C THR A 49 -6.87 13.72 56.64
N LEU A 50 -5.93 13.94 57.54
CA LEU A 50 -5.62 15.28 58.02
C LEU A 50 -4.54 15.89 57.18
N ASP A 51 -4.69 17.16 56.82
CA ASP A 51 -3.65 17.94 56.18
C ASP A 51 -2.61 18.39 57.22
N ASP A 52 -1.53 19.03 56.76
CA ASP A 52 -0.47 19.54 57.65
C ASP A 52 -0.95 20.63 58.65
N ALA A 53 -2.11 21.22 58.42
CA ALA A 53 -2.74 22.20 59.26
C ALA A 53 -3.76 21.58 60.23
N GLY A 54 -4.00 20.26 60.18
CA GLY A 54 -4.93 19.51 61.05
C GLY A 54 -6.36 19.54 60.54
N ASN A 55 -6.66 19.98 59.34
CA ASN A 55 -7.98 19.93 58.75
C ASN A 55 -8.27 18.58 58.12
N VAL A 56 -9.52 18.13 58.23
CA VAL A 56 -9.98 16.94 57.55
C VAL A 56 -10.12 17.18 56.06
N VAL A 57 -9.39 16.44 55.26
CA VAL A 57 -9.45 16.51 53.80
C VAL A 57 -9.96 15.17 53.28
N ASP A 58 -10.97 15.19 52.43
CA ASP A 58 -11.52 14.01 51.81
C ASP A 58 -10.55 13.44 50.78
N VAL A 59 -10.23 12.19 50.92
CA VAL A 59 -9.47 11.44 49.91
C VAL A 59 -10.48 10.96 48.87
N THR A 60 -10.35 11.50 47.66
CA THR A 60 -11.24 11.14 46.55
C THR A 60 -10.53 10.25 45.54
N THR A 61 -11.27 9.29 44.99
CA THR A 61 -10.81 8.49 43.83
C THR A 61 -11.79 8.70 42.68
N SER A 62 -11.26 8.74 41.46
CA SER A 62 -12.05 8.80 40.24
C SER A 62 -12.34 7.39 39.73
N GLN A 63 -13.59 7.05 39.51
CA GLN A 63 -14.01 5.79 38.91
C GLN A 63 -14.82 6.03 37.64
N LEU A 64 -14.52 5.29 36.59
CA LEU A 64 -15.29 5.36 35.35
C LEU A 64 -16.72 4.92 35.58
N THR A 65 -17.68 5.70 35.06
CA THR A 65 -19.09 5.30 35.00
C THR A 65 -19.29 4.06 34.11
N VAL A 66 -20.47 3.49 34.06
CA VAL A 66 -20.77 2.37 33.14
C VAL A 66 -20.56 2.81 31.72
N ASP A 67 -21.04 3.99 31.34
CA ASP A 67 -20.89 4.56 30.00
C ASP A 67 -19.43 4.93 29.70
N GLY A 68 -18.73 5.52 30.68
CA GLY A 68 -17.29 5.79 30.56
C GLY A 68 -16.44 4.54 30.34
N ARG A 69 -16.78 3.40 30.97
CA ARG A 69 -16.11 2.12 30.70
C ARG A 69 -16.42 1.59 29.31
N ALA A 70 -17.64 1.74 28.82
CA ALA A 70 -18.02 1.34 27.47
C ALA A 70 -17.30 2.20 26.43
N GLN A 71 -17.25 3.51 26.63
CA GLN A 71 -16.50 4.46 25.80
C GLN A 71 -15.00 4.09 25.78
N HIS A 72 -14.38 3.95 26.94
CA HIS A 72 -12.96 3.60 27.04
C HIS A 72 -12.60 2.29 26.30
N ARG A 73 -13.46 1.25 26.40
CA ARG A 73 -13.23 -0.02 25.66
C ARG A 73 -13.32 0.19 24.15
N ARG A 74 -14.29 0.99 23.68
CA ARG A 74 -14.44 1.30 22.27
C ARG A 74 -13.22 2.07 21.76
N ASP A 75 -12.80 3.10 22.49
CA ASP A 75 -11.70 3.98 22.11
C ASP A 75 -10.37 3.19 22.11
N LEU A 76 -10.19 2.29 23.05
CA LEU A 76 -9.07 1.34 23.08
C LEU A 76 -9.09 0.42 21.84
N ALA A 77 -10.23 -0.17 21.50
CA ALA A 77 -10.33 -1.10 20.37
C ALA A 77 -10.07 -0.39 19.03
N VAL A 78 -10.68 0.78 18.82
CA VAL A 78 -10.48 1.60 17.61
C VAL A 78 -9.04 2.11 17.55
N GLY A 79 -8.52 2.65 18.66
CA GLY A 79 -7.15 3.14 18.76
C GLY A 79 -6.12 2.06 18.46
N MET A 80 -6.29 0.85 19.01
CA MET A 80 -5.40 -0.30 18.71
C MET A 80 -5.44 -0.68 17.23
N THR A 81 -6.63 -0.68 16.62
CA THR A 81 -6.76 -1.00 15.18
C THR A 81 -6.04 0.04 14.33
N LEU A 82 -6.24 1.33 14.61
CA LEU A 82 -5.55 2.43 13.93
C LEU A 82 -4.03 2.38 14.15
N LEU A 83 -3.59 2.09 15.37
CA LEU A 83 -2.17 1.98 15.71
C LEU A 83 -1.50 0.85 14.92
N LEU A 84 -2.08 -0.34 14.96
CA LEU A 84 -1.53 -1.51 14.26
C LEU A 84 -1.53 -1.29 12.74
N GLY A 85 -2.63 -0.77 12.17
CA GLY A 85 -2.72 -0.44 10.76
C GLY A 85 -1.72 0.65 10.35
N GLY A 86 -1.61 1.73 11.14
CA GLY A 86 -0.67 2.81 10.89
C GLY A 86 0.80 2.36 10.96
N VAL A 87 1.15 1.58 11.99
CA VAL A 87 2.51 1.02 12.12
C VAL A 87 2.83 0.06 10.98
N ALA A 88 1.91 -0.83 10.62
CA ALA A 88 2.10 -1.75 9.51
C ALA A 88 2.31 -1.01 8.18
N ALA A 89 1.48 0.01 7.90
CA ALA A 89 1.62 0.86 6.71
C ALA A 89 2.96 1.61 6.70
N MET A 90 3.37 2.16 7.84
CA MET A 90 4.66 2.85 7.99
C MET A 90 5.84 1.91 7.71
N VAL A 91 5.88 0.74 8.35
CA VAL A 91 6.95 -0.24 8.17
C VAL A 91 7.03 -0.73 6.73
N TRP A 92 5.87 -1.02 6.12
CA TRP A 92 5.82 -1.42 4.72
C TRP A 92 6.32 -0.31 3.79
N SER A 93 5.88 0.93 3.98
CA SER A 93 6.30 2.07 3.18
C SER A 93 7.80 2.35 3.30
N LEU A 94 8.36 2.27 4.52
CA LEU A 94 9.79 2.45 4.74
C LEU A 94 10.62 1.33 4.11
N LYS A 95 10.13 0.08 4.17
CA LYS A 95 10.77 -1.05 3.48
C LYS A 95 10.84 -0.81 1.97
N GLU A 96 9.73 -0.39 1.35
CA GLU A 96 9.67 -0.12 -0.08
C GLU A 96 10.52 1.10 -0.50
N LEU A 97 10.69 2.10 0.39
CA LEU A 97 11.59 3.23 0.14
C LEU A 97 13.06 2.80 0.10
N VAL A 98 13.47 1.88 0.98
CA VAL A 98 14.87 1.43 1.07
C VAL A 98 15.16 0.32 0.05
N HIS A 99 14.20 -0.57 -0.17
CA HIS A 99 14.30 -1.72 -1.07
C HIS A 99 13.06 -1.77 -1.98
N PRO A 100 12.99 -0.91 -3.00
CA PRO A 100 11.84 -0.86 -3.89
C PRO A 100 11.65 -2.19 -4.61
N THR A 101 10.41 -2.68 -4.58
CA THR A 101 10.05 -3.92 -5.28
C THR A 101 10.11 -3.68 -6.78
N VAL A 102 10.95 -4.44 -7.48
CA VAL A 102 10.99 -4.45 -8.95
C VAL A 102 9.73 -5.16 -9.44
N ILE A 103 8.93 -4.47 -10.25
CA ILE A 103 7.67 -4.95 -10.83
C ILE A 103 7.93 -5.56 -12.20
N LEU A 104 8.75 -4.87 -13.01
CA LEU A 104 9.08 -5.24 -14.37
C LEU A 104 10.59 -5.15 -14.58
N ARG A 105 11.15 -6.17 -15.19
CA ARG A 105 12.54 -6.17 -15.70
C ARG A 105 12.55 -6.75 -17.10
N ALA A 106 13.15 -6.04 -18.04
CA ALA A 106 13.34 -6.47 -19.40
C ALA A 106 14.83 -6.46 -19.75
N ASP A 107 15.32 -7.55 -20.27
CA ASP A 107 16.71 -7.75 -20.69
C ASP A 107 16.79 -8.53 -22.02
N GLY A 108 17.98 -9.09 -22.35
CA GLY A 108 18.18 -9.85 -23.59
C GLY A 108 17.38 -11.15 -23.66
N ASP A 109 17.04 -11.75 -22.52
CA ASP A 109 16.37 -13.04 -22.44
C ASP A 109 14.84 -12.93 -22.49
N GLY A 110 14.29 -11.78 -22.10
CA GLY A 110 12.86 -11.57 -22.10
C GLY A 110 12.38 -10.51 -21.13
N LEU A 111 11.08 -10.58 -20.83
CA LEU A 111 10.35 -9.71 -19.94
C LEU A 111 9.97 -10.46 -18.66
N SER A 112 10.55 -10.07 -17.54
CA SER A 112 10.26 -10.62 -16.23
C SER A 112 9.24 -9.74 -15.51
N LEU A 113 8.09 -10.29 -15.11
CA LEU A 113 6.99 -9.59 -14.46
C LEU A 113 6.64 -10.24 -13.12
N ARG A 114 6.34 -9.42 -12.12
CA ARG A 114 5.86 -9.89 -10.82
C ARG A 114 4.32 -9.91 -10.82
N LEU A 115 3.74 -11.04 -11.21
CA LEU A 115 2.29 -11.21 -11.41
C LEU A 115 1.61 -12.04 -10.32
N ASP A 116 2.38 -12.83 -9.54
CA ASP A 116 1.83 -13.76 -8.55
C ASP A 116 1.84 -13.19 -7.12
N GLY A 117 1.99 -11.86 -7.00
CA GLY A 117 1.98 -11.17 -5.72
C GLY A 117 3.30 -11.22 -4.93
N PRO A 118 3.31 -10.66 -3.71
CA PRO A 118 4.50 -10.60 -2.87
C PRO A 118 4.96 -12.01 -2.44
N GLY A 119 6.27 -12.26 -2.51
CA GLY A 119 6.88 -13.54 -2.10
C GLY A 119 7.03 -14.57 -3.21
N HIS A 120 6.41 -14.38 -4.36
CA HIS A 120 6.59 -15.24 -5.52
C HIS A 120 7.71 -14.72 -6.43
N PRO A 121 8.44 -15.62 -7.13
CA PRO A 121 9.42 -15.21 -8.11
C PRO A 121 8.74 -14.50 -9.28
N PRO A 122 9.43 -13.56 -9.95
CA PRO A 122 8.92 -12.96 -11.18
C PRO A 122 8.77 -14.03 -12.27
N ARG A 123 7.71 -13.92 -13.07
CA ARG A 123 7.45 -14.77 -14.23
C ARG A 123 8.20 -14.22 -15.44
N LEU A 124 8.96 -15.05 -16.12
CA LEU A 124 9.69 -14.69 -17.34
C LEU A 124 8.82 -14.98 -18.56
N PHE A 125 8.68 -14.02 -19.45
CA PHE A 125 8.11 -14.12 -20.79
C PHE A 125 9.23 -13.90 -21.80
N PRO A 126 9.68 -14.95 -22.51
CA PRO A 126 10.60 -14.80 -23.63
C PRO A 126 10.06 -13.78 -24.65
N TRP A 127 10.95 -13.09 -25.34
CA TRP A 127 10.52 -12.10 -26.34
C TRP A 127 9.65 -12.71 -27.46
N ASP A 128 9.82 -14.02 -27.73
CA ASP A 128 8.99 -14.73 -28.70
C ASP A 128 7.51 -14.84 -28.27
N ASP A 129 7.24 -14.78 -26.99
CA ASP A 129 5.89 -14.80 -26.44
C ASP A 129 5.24 -13.42 -26.37
N VAL A 130 6.02 -12.33 -26.52
CA VAL A 130 5.51 -10.95 -26.47
C VAL A 130 5.32 -10.42 -27.89
N VAL A 131 4.09 -10.35 -28.37
CA VAL A 131 3.75 -9.94 -29.75
C VAL A 131 3.70 -8.43 -29.88
N GLU A 132 3.15 -7.75 -28.88
CA GLU A 132 2.88 -6.32 -28.95
C GLU A 132 2.90 -5.69 -27.56
N VAL A 133 3.42 -4.45 -27.50
CA VAL A 133 3.45 -3.65 -26.27
C VAL A 133 2.81 -2.30 -26.55
N ARG A 134 1.84 -1.92 -25.72
CA ARG A 134 1.16 -0.63 -25.80
C ARG A 134 1.08 0.04 -24.43
N SER A 135 1.09 1.35 -24.38
CA SER A 135 0.67 2.12 -23.22
C SER A 135 -0.68 2.76 -23.50
N GLY A 136 -1.50 2.88 -22.46
CA GLY A 136 -2.82 3.48 -22.56
C GLY A 136 -3.33 3.96 -21.22
N VAL A 137 -4.60 4.32 -21.20
CA VAL A 137 -5.36 4.66 -20.00
C VAL A 137 -6.60 3.78 -20.00
N ARG A 138 -6.93 3.22 -18.85
CA ARG A 138 -8.15 2.46 -18.62
C ARG A 138 -9.01 3.17 -17.60
N ASP A 139 -10.30 3.20 -17.83
CA ASP A 139 -11.27 3.69 -16.87
C ASP A 139 -11.60 2.55 -15.86
N ASP A 140 -11.40 2.84 -14.59
CA ASP A 140 -11.75 1.96 -13.48
C ASP A 140 -12.62 2.76 -12.51
N ASP A 141 -13.93 2.53 -12.58
CA ASP A 141 -14.97 3.21 -11.78
C ASP A 141 -14.88 4.76 -11.82
N GLY A 142 -14.51 5.33 -12.98
CA GLY A 142 -14.36 6.78 -13.19
C GLY A 142 -12.98 7.33 -12.83
N ALA A 143 -12.03 6.47 -12.49
CA ALA A 143 -10.61 6.82 -12.34
C ALA A 143 -9.83 6.39 -13.59
N GLU A 144 -9.14 7.35 -14.23
CA GLU A 144 -8.23 7.05 -15.33
C GLU A 144 -6.92 6.45 -14.81
N LEU A 145 -6.74 5.13 -14.99
CA LEU A 145 -5.53 4.43 -14.60
C LEU A 145 -4.58 4.26 -15.81
N PRO A 146 -3.31 4.69 -15.70
CA PRO A 146 -2.30 4.40 -16.72
C PRO A 146 -2.00 2.90 -16.74
N VAL A 147 -2.00 2.31 -17.94
CA VAL A 147 -1.77 0.88 -18.12
C VAL A 147 -0.66 0.62 -19.14
N LEU A 148 0.11 -0.44 -18.92
CA LEU A 148 0.94 -1.09 -19.92
C LEU A 148 0.24 -2.36 -20.35
N SER A 149 -0.09 -2.47 -21.65
CA SER A 149 -0.78 -3.61 -22.22
C SER A 149 0.21 -4.44 -23.05
N LEU A 150 0.28 -5.71 -22.74
CA LEU A 150 1.12 -6.71 -23.41
C LEU A 150 0.21 -7.69 -24.14
N ARG A 151 0.40 -7.90 -25.43
CA ARG A 151 -0.24 -8.98 -26.16
C ARG A 151 0.69 -10.16 -26.21
N LEU A 152 0.23 -11.29 -25.68
CA LEU A 152 0.99 -12.54 -25.67
C LEU A 152 0.64 -13.39 -26.90
N ALA A 153 1.61 -14.18 -27.38
CA ALA A 153 1.44 -15.05 -28.53
C ALA A 153 0.42 -16.16 -28.27
N ASP A 154 0.41 -16.69 -27.06
CA ASP A 154 -0.51 -17.69 -26.60
C ASP A 154 -1.41 -17.11 -25.48
N PRO A 155 -2.75 -17.12 -25.63
CA PRO A 155 -3.68 -16.69 -24.60
C PRO A 155 -3.52 -17.42 -23.25
N ASP A 156 -3.07 -18.67 -23.26
CA ASP A 156 -2.90 -19.48 -22.06
C ASP A 156 -1.69 -19.01 -21.19
N LEU A 157 -0.83 -18.18 -21.76
CA LEU A 157 0.26 -17.53 -21.00
C LEU A 157 -0.23 -16.41 -20.07
N VAL A 158 -1.41 -15.85 -20.32
CA VAL A 158 -1.99 -14.79 -19.49
C VAL A 158 -2.48 -15.40 -18.18
N PRO A 159 -1.94 -14.99 -17.01
CA PRO A 159 -2.43 -15.49 -15.73
C PRO A 159 -3.86 -15.01 -15.49
N PRO A 160 -4.75 -15.83 -14.91
CA PRO A 160 -6.16 -15.49 -14.74
C PRO A 160 -6.41 -14.34 -13.74
N ASP A 161 -5.51 -14.15 -12.80
CA ASP A 161 -5.60 -13.11 -11.75
C ASP A 161 -4.22 -12.49 -11.49
N PRO A 162 -3.74 -11.62 -12.39
CA PRO A 162 -2.42 -11.03 -12.27
C PRO A 162 -2.39 -9.96 -11.19
N ALA A 163 -1.49 -10.07 -10.21
CA ALA A 163 -1.31 -9.06 -9.19
C ALA A 163 -0.85 -7.72 -9.81
N GLY A 164 -1.63 -6.65 -9.57
CA GLY A 164 -1.36 -5.32 -10.13
C GLY A 164 -1.69 -5.19 -11.61
N GLY A 165 -2.64 -6.00 -12.10
CA GLY A 165 -3.08 -5.96 -13.47
C GLY A 165 -4.44 -6.64 -13.69
N GLU A 166 -4.81 -6.78 -14.94
CA GLU A 166 -6.04 -7.45 -15.39
C GLU A 166 -5.74 -8.36 -16.58
N ALA A 167 -6.39 -9.52 -16.60
CA ALA A 167 -6.32 -10.49 -17.68
C ALA A 167 -7.46 -10.30 -18.67
N ASP A 168 -7.14 -10.12 -19.96
CA ASP A 168 -8.08 -10.07 -21.07
C ASP A 168 -7.46 -10.82 -22.27
N PRO A 169 -7.32 -12.15 -22.18
CA PRO A 169 -6.54 -12.93 -23.15
C PRO A 169 -6.91 -12.66 -24.60
N PRO A 170 -5.92 -12.39 -25.52
CA PRO A 170 -4.48 -12.57 -25.32
C PRO A 170 -3.75 -11.39 -24.66
N TRP A 171 -4.47 -10.43 -24.10
CA TRP A 171 -3.91 -9.23 -23.50
C TRP A 171 -3.70 -9.41 -21.99
N LEU A 172 -2.58 -8.88 -21.50
CA LEU A 172 -2.26 -8.66 -20.10
C LEU A 172 -2.11 -7.15 -19.89
N HIS A 173 -2.97 -6.57 -19.05
CA HIS A 173 -2.95 -5.15 -18.71
C HIS A 173 -2.33 -4.97 -17.33
N LEU A 174 -1.23 -4.24 -17.25
CA LEU A 174 -0.52 -3.93 -15.99
C LEU A 174 -0.84 -2.50 -15.57
N PHE A 175 -1.36 -2.31 -14.37
CA PHE A 175 -1.60 -0.99 -13.80
C PHE A 175 -0.27 -0.33 -13.44
N ALA A 176 -0.04 0.83 -14.02
CA ALA A 176 1.24 1.55 -13.93
C ALA A 176 1.16 2.79 -13.02
N ASP A 177 0.10 2.91 -12.25
CA ASP A 177 -0.13 4.03 -11.35
C ASP A 177 0.87 4.07 -10.18
N GLU A 178 1.34 2.92 -9.69
CA GLU A 178 2.36 2.83 -8.62
C GLU A 178 3.80 2.76 -9.13
N TRP A 179 4.05 2.88 -10.42
CA TRP A 179 5.38 2.74 -11.00
C TRP A 179 6.23 4.01 -10.82
N ASP A 180 7.55 3.83 -10.71
CA ASP A 180 8.53 4.93 -10.71
C ASP A 180 8.70 5.55 -12.10
N THR A 181 8.45 4.75 -13.16
CA THR A 181 8.54 5.16 -14.56
C THR A 181 7.18 5.02 -15.22
N PRO A 182 6.61 6.09 -15.82
CA PRO A 182 5.30 6.03 -16.47
C PRO A 182 5.22 5.03 -17.62
N ALA A 183 4.07 4.34 -17.79
CA ALA A 183 3.86 3.32 -18.82
C ALA A 183 4.18 3.80 -20.24
N HIS A 184 3.88 5.08 -20.57
CA HIS A 184 4.15 5.66 -21.88
C HIS A 184 5.64 5.85 -22.18
N GLN A 185 6.51 5.86 -21.15
CA GLN A 185 7.97 5.86 -21.32
C GLN A 185 8.53 4.44 -21.40
N VAL A 186 7.89 3.50 -20.70
CA VAL A 186 8.32 2.09 -20.69
C VAL A 186 7.97 1.39 -22.00
N ALA A 187 6.77 1.57 -22.53
CA ALA A 187 6.29 0.90 -23.74
C ALA A 187 7.23 1.02 -24.95
N PRO A 188 7.72 2.22 -25.36
CA PRO A 188 8.63 2.34 -26.49
C PRO A 188 9.99 1.68 -26.25
N LEU A 189 10.45 1.59 -24.99
CA LEU A 189 11.71 0.91 -24.67
C LEU A 189 11.56 -0.61 -24.83
N LEU A 190 10.43 -1.17 -24.40
CA LEU A 190 10.11 -2.58 -24.59
C LEU A 190 9.94 -2.93 -26.06
N ASP A 191 9.23 -2.10 -26.83
CA ASP A 191 9.07 -2.28 -28.28
C ASP A 191 10.42 -2.28 -28.99
N GLN A 192 11.36 -1.41 -28.61
CA GLN A 192 12.71 -1.42 -29.14
C GLN A 192 13.48 -2.72 -28.82
N LEU A 193 13.31 -3.27 -27.60
CA LEU A 193 13.93 -4.53 -27.22
C LEU A 193 13.35 -5.69 -28.01
N THR A 194 12.03 -5.76 -28.15
CA THR A 194 11.35 -6.79 -28.95
C THR A 194 11.84 -6.78 -30.39
N ARG A 195 11.95 -5.62 -31.03
CA ARG A 195 12.44 -5.47 -32.42
C ARG A 195 13.92 -5.83 -32.58
N ARG A 196 14.74 -5.64 -31.54
CA ARG A 196 16.17 -6.01 -31.59
C ARG A 196 16.37 -7.51 -31.53
N VAL A 197 15.55 -8.20 -30.76
CA VAL A 197 15.63 -9.65 -30.61
C VAL A 197 14.97 -10.37 -31.80
N ARG A 198 13.99 -9.71 -32.48
CA ARG A 198 13.34 -10.18 -33.71
C ARG A 198 13.73 -9.30 -34.89
N PRO A 199 14.98 -9.32 -35.37
CA PRO A 199 15.40 -8.44 -36.48
C PRO A 199 14.71 -8.75 -37.81
N ASP A 200 14.07 -9.91 -37.99
CA ASP A 200 13.54 -10.42 -39.25
C ASP A 200 12.02 -10.68 -39.26
N GLY A 201 11.24 -10.02 -38.39
CA GLY A 201 9.78 -9.96 -38.51
C GLY A 201 9.35 -9.00 -39.64
N GLY A 202 10.04 -9.08 -40.78
CA GLY A 202 9.68 -8.33 -41.96
C GLY A 202 8.48 -8.95 -42.66
N ASP A 203 7.52 -8.10 -42.91
CA ASP A 203 6.46 -8.15 -43.90
C ASP A 203 6.46 -9.37 -44.84
N GLU A 204 5.70 -10.42 -44.48
CA GLU A 204 5.08 -11.31 -45.44
C GLU A 204 3.56 -11.17 -45.44
#